data_e5245826a191a1300c815a6f71468c04
#
_entry.id   e5245826a191a1300c815a6f71468c04
#
_cell.length_a   1.000
_cell.length_b   1.000
_cell.length_c   1.000
_cell.angle_alpha   90.00
_cell.angle_beta   90.00
_cell.angle_gamma   90.00
#
_symmetry.space_group_name_H-M   'P 1'
#
loop_
_entity.id
_entity.type
_entity.pdbx_description
1 polymer ?
#
loop_
_entity_poly.entity_id
_entity_poly.type
_entity_poly.pdbx_seq_one_letter_code
_entity_poly.pdbx_strand_id
1 'polypeptide(L)'
;NWNANFGGPAWTRVADGQWYLHMFTPEQPDFDWSCPEVHAFFCDVLAFWSDRGVDGFRIDVAHGLAKDLDRDDLDRWHLAEGDDMVEDGTHPLWDRNEVHEIYREWRRVFDRYDPPRSAVAEAWVLPDRQYLYARPSELGQTFNFEFAKATWTYDDMHAAIEEGLKAAIESDSASTWVLSNHDVPRVATRYALPQIKATRYHQIALDWLLRDGSSYDEERELGERRARAALLLELALPGSAYVYQGEELGLFEVADIPWAVLEDPTATNTHGPKREKGRDGCRVPLPWVAADDPAQGGSFGFSPADADAAPHLPQPAWFSDYAADREEADPTSMLALYRDALWLRRKLRGCANDLAWLDLDGRTGLADALHQRAVRGVQSDEARVVCGDHLVVLHDKDGAADVLRVAVQHALDGQGCPLHKLRRGHPVRQQHSVPAAARRVATSTAVPSCNRMRL
;
A
#
# COMPACT_ATOMS: atom_id res chain seq x y z
N ASN A 1 26.02 -20.12 3.95
CA ASN A 1 24.87 -21.02 3.70
C ASN A 1 23.51 -20.35 3.89
N TRP A 2 23.39 -19.07 4.13
CA TRP A 2 22.12 -18.37 4.22
C TRP A 2 21.58 -18.11 2.82
N ASN A 3 20.26 -18.18 2.69
CA ASN A 3 19.57 -17.78 1.48
C ASN A 3 19.01 -16.37 1.65
N ALA A 4 19.10 -15.58 0.59
CA ALA A 4 18.44 -14.30 0.50
C ALA A 4 16.92 -14.48 0.35
N ASN A 5 16.13 -13.47 0.73
CA ASN A 5 14.66 -13.51 0.68
C ASN A 5 14.11 -13.70 -0.74
N PHE A 6 14.76 -13.13 -1.73
CA PHE A 6 14.41 -13.35 -3.15
C PHE A 6 15.05 -14.60 -3.78
N GLY A 7 15.61 -15.49 -2.95
CA GLY A 7 16.32 -16.69 -3.39
C GLY A 7 17.80 -16.45 -3.68
N GLY A 8 18.56 -17.54 -3.84
CA GLY A 8 20.01 -17.49 -3.98
C GLY A 8 20.75 -17.27 -2.65
N PRO A 9 22.10 -17.13 -2.69
CA PRO A 9 22.90 -16.94 -1.48
C PRO A 9 22.72 -15.51 -0.94
N ALA A 10 22.77 -15.35 0.40
CA ALA A 10 22.71 -14.06 1.08
C ALA A 10 24.09 -13.39 1.24
N TRP A 11 25.15 -14.00 0.72
CA TRP A 11 26.51 -13.47 0.81
C TRP A 11 27.18 -13.45 -0.56
N THR A 12 27.81 -12.32 -0.90
CA THR A 12 28.58 -12.17 -2.12
C THR A 12 30.03 -11.83 -1.82
N ARG A 13 30.94 -12.48 -2.52
CA ARG A 13 32.38 -12.24 -2.41
C ARG A 13 32.81 -11.12 -3.38
N VAL A 14 33.50 -10.12 -2.88
CA VAL A 14 34.11 -9.05 -3.69
C VAL A 14 35.51 -9.43 -4.17
N ALA A 15 36.03 -8.63 -5.12
CA ALA A 15 37.27 -8.95 -5.82
C ALA A 15 38.52 -9.04 -4.93
N ASP A 16 38.53 -8.33 -3.78
CA ASP A 16 39.62 -8.36 -2.81
C ASP A 16 39.55 -9.55 -1.85
N GLY A 17 38.52 -10.38 -2.01
CA GLY A 17 38.34 -11.60 -1.23
C GLY A 17 37.45 -11.47 -0.01
N GLN A 18 36.98 -10.31 0.32
CA GLN A 18 36.02 -10.06 1.40
C GLN A 18 34.60 -10.48 0.99
N TRP A 19 33.70 -10.59 1.98
CA TRP A 19 32.32 -10.96 1.80
C TRP A 19 31.42 -9.86 2.39
N TYR A 20 30.30 -9.59 1.72
CA TYR A 20 29.24 -8.74 2.29
C TYR A 20 27.90 -9.50 2.33
N LEU A 21 27.10 -9.16 3.33
CA LEU A 21 25.74 -9.64 3.50
C LEU A 21 24.78 -8.85 2.63
N HIS A 22 23.80 -9.55 2.03
CA HIS A 22 22.63 -8.93 1.40
C HIS A 22 21.43 -9.84 1.62
N MET A 23 20.48 -9.43 2.45
CA MET A 23 19.31 -10.26 2.75
C MET A 23 18.30 -10.31 1.58
N PHE A 24 18.50 -9.49 0.53
CA PHE A 24 17.67 -9.46 -0.68
C PHE A 24 18.49 -9.77 -1.92
N THR A 25 19.00 -8.78 -2.65
CA THR A 25 19.82 -8.99 -3.84
C THR A 25 21.27 -8.52 -3.62
N PRO A 26 22.24 -9.03 -4.42
CA PRO A 26 23.62 -8.57 -4.33
C PRO A 26 23.79 -7.05 -4.53
N GLU A 27 22.86 -6.39 -5.22
CA GLU A 27 22.85 -4.95 -5.44
C GLU A 27 22.33 -4.16 -4.23
N GLN A 28 21.83 -4.85 -3.20
CA GLN A 28 21.26 -4.28 -1.97
C GLN A 28 22.07 -4.72 -0.74
N PRO A 29 23.33 -4.27 -0.59
CA PRO A 29 24.16 -4.66 0.56
C PRO A 29 23.54 -4.18 1.87
N ASP A 30 23.55 -5.02 2.88
CA ASP A 30 23.18 -4.66 4.24
C ASP A 30 24.28 -3.82 4.89
N PHE A 31 23.88 -2.78 5.62
CA PHE A 31 24.79 -1.96 6.40
C PHE A 31 25.04 -2.54 7.79
N ASP A 32 26.25 -2.36 8.29
CA ASP A 32 26.56 -2.67 9.68
C ASP A 32 26.10 -1.52 10.60
N TRP A 33 24.95 -1.69 11.19
CA TRP A 33 24.34 -0.73 12.11
C TRP A 33 24.97 -0.72 13.51
N SER A 34 25.98 -1.53 13.77
CA SER A 34 26.83 -1.36 14.95
C SER A 34 27.87 -0.26 14.76
N CYS A 35 28.07 0.21 13.51
CA CYS A 35 29.05 1.22 13.13
C CYS A 35 28.48 2.65 13.29
N PRO A 36 29.05 3.51 14.14
CA PRO A 36 28.57 4.88 14.34
C PRO A 36 28.59 5.74 13.08
N GLU A 37 29.51 5.46 12.15
CA GLU A 37 29.60 6.17 10.86
C GLU A 37 28.38 5.88 9.97
N VAL A 38 27.79 4.69 10.03
CA VAL A 38 26.55 4.34 9.35
C VAL A 38 25.39 5.17 9.90
N HIS A 39 25.27 5.26 11.23
CA HIS A 39 24.26 6.12 11.86
C HIS A 39 24.37 7.58 11.42
N ALA A 40 25.60 8.14 11.49
CA ALA A 40 25.85 9.52 11.05
C ALA A 40 25.51 9.73 9.58
N PHE A 41 25.92 8.80 8.70
CA PHE A 41 25.63 8.85 7.26
C PHE A 41 24.12 8.92 6.98
N PHE A 42 23.31 8.05 7.61
CA PHE A 42 21.87 8.08 7.37
C PHE A 42 21.19 9.31 7.99
N CYS A 43 21.66 9.83 9.10
CA CYS A 43 21.19 11.12 9.61
C CYS A 43 21.48 12.26 8.60
N ASP A 44 22.65 12.26 7.96
CA ASP A 44 23.00 13.23 6.92
C ASP A 44 22.16 13.05 5.66
N VAL A 45 21.85 11.81 5.23
CA VAL A 45 20.96 11.52 4.09
C VAL A 45 19.55 12.09 4.36
N LEU A 46 19.00 11.86 5.56
CA LEU A 46 17.69 12.38 5.92
C LEU A 46 17.66 13.91 5.93
N ALA A 47 18.71 14.55 6.48
CA ALA A 47 18.85 16.00 6.48
C ALA A 47 19.01 16.53 5.05
N PHE A 48 19.84 15.91 4.22
CA PHE A 48 20.09 16.31 2.85
C PHE A 48 18.80 16.39 2.00
N TRP A 49 17.92 15.39 2.12
CA TRP A 49 16.67 15.39 1.40
C TRP A 49 15.62 16.33 2.02
N SER A 50 15.58 16.42 3.34
CA SER A 50 14.71 17.37 4.05
C SER A 50 15.00 18.82 3.69
N ASP A 51 16.29 19.20 3.57
CA ASP A 51 16.75 20.52 3.14
C ASP A 51 16.35 20.86 1.69
N ARG A 52 16.08 19.84 0.90
CA ARG A 52 15.59 19.95 -0.49
C ARG A 52 14.09 19.97 -0.61
N GLY A 53 13.38 19.97 0.52
CA GLY A 53 11.92 20.07 0.57
C GLY A 53 11.19 18.74 0.57
N VAL A 54 11.84 17.63 0.91
CA VAL A 54 11.15 16.37 1.19
C VAL A 54 10.46 16.49 2.55
N ASP A 55 9.16 16.25 2.59
CA ASP A 55 8.33 16.39 3.80
C ASP A 55 8.22 15.10 4.61
N GLY A 56 8.54 13.94 4.01
CA GLY A 56 8.46 12.65 4.70
C GLY A 56 9.15 11.51 3.96
N PHE A 57 9.32 10.38 4.64
CA PHE A 57 10.08 9.23 4.18
C PHE A 57 9.31 7.92 4.39
N ARG A 58 9.36 7.02 3.42
CA ARG A 58 9.06 5.60 3.62
C ARG A 58 10.37 4.90 4.00
N ILE A 59 10.35 4.17 5.09
CA ILE A 59 11.49 3.39 5.55
C ILE A 59 11.28 1.94 5.13
N ASP A 60 12.04 1.54 4.13
CA ASP A 60 12.03 0.19 3.56
C ASP A 60 12.63 -0.80 4.56
N VAL A 61 12.04 -1.99 4.67
CA VAL A 61 12.50 -3.06 5.57
C VAL A 61 12.86 -2.54 6.97
N ALA A 62 12.00 -1.71 7.53
CA ALA A 62 12.28 -1.00 8.78
C ALA A 62 12.64 -1.92 9.95
N HIS A 63 12.16 -3.15 9.94
CA HIS A 63 12.42 -4.16 10.97
C HIS A 63 13.76 -4.92 10.77
N GLY A 64 14.45 -4.69 9.65
CA GLY A 64 15.64 -5.45 9.26
C GLY A 64 16.98 -4.72 9.43
N LEU A 65 17.03 -3.48 9.99
CA LEU A 65 18.28 -2.72 10.05
C LEU A 65 19.27 -3.34 11.06
N ALA A 66 18.87 -3.46 12.31
CA ALA A 66 19.75 -3.99 13.37
C ALA A 66 19.88 -5.51 13.27
N LYS A 67 21.10 -6.01 13.37
CA LYS A 67 21.44 -7.44 13.31
C LYS A 67 22.37 -7.82 14.45
N ASP A 68 22.32 -9.09 14.87
CA ASP A 68 23.22 -9.69 15.85
C ASP A 68 23.84 -10.95 15.21
N LEU A 69 24.95 -10.73 14.53
CA LEU A 69 25.66 -11.78 13.76
C LEU A 69 26.72 -12.52 14.59
N ASP A 70 26.99 -12.05 15.81
CA ASP A 70 28.01 -12.62 16.70
C ASP A 70 27.46 -13.76 17.59
N ARG A 71 26.21 -14.14 17.41
CA ARG A 71 25.54 -15.20 18.19
C ARG A 71 26.05 -16.60 17.83
N ASP A 72 26.22 -17.42 18.83
CA ASP A 72 26.62 -18.83 18.67
C ASP A 72 25.47 -19.73 18.17
N ASP A 73 24.22 -19.25 18.16
CA ASP A 73 23.01 -20.02 17.86
C ASP A 73 22.35 -19.68 16.53
N LEU A 74 23.02 -18.95 15.64
CA LEU A 74 22.49 -18.55 14.33
C LEU A 74 21.99 -19.72 13.46
N ASP A 75 22.57 -20.90 13.62
CA ASP A 75 22.19 -22.13 12.90
C ASP A 75 20.86 -22.72 13.36
N ARG A 76 20.29 -22.21 14.46
CA ARG A 76 18.98 -22.63 14.98
C ARG A 76 17.82 -21.83 14.45
N TRP A 77 18.09 -20.70 13.77
CA TRP A 77 17.08 -19.78 13.29
C TRP A 77 16.80 -19.99 11.81
N HIS A 78 15.53 -19.84 11.42
CA HIS A 78 15.18 -19.59 10.02
C HIS A 78 15.37 -18.10 9.74
N LEU A 79 16.26 -17.80 8.81
CA LEU A 79 16.70 -16.42 8.60
C LEU A 79 15.94 -15.69 7.48
N ALA A 80 14.93 -16.33 6.86
CA ALA A 80 14.06 -15.69 5.92
C ALA A 80 13.14 -14.68 6.63
N GLU A 81 12.80 -13.61 5.95
CA GLU A 81 11.91 -12.58 6.47
C GLU A 81 10.55 -13.17 6.87
N GLY A 82 10.11 -12.88 8.08
CA GLY A 82 8.85 -13.36 8.63
C GLY A 82 8.90 -14.75 9.27
N ASP A 83 9.99 -15.51 9.11
CA ASP A 83 10.18 -16.78 9.79
C ASP A 83 10.70 -16.58 11.23
N ASP A 84 10.30 -17.46 12.14
CA ASP A 84 10.73 -17.48 13.56
C ASP A 84 10.61 -16.12 14.30
N MET A 85 9.68 -15.25 13.89
CA MET A 85 9.46 -13.96 14.54
C MET A 85 9.10 -14.14 16.01
N VAL A 86 9.71 -13.34 16.88
CA VAL A 86 9.57 -13.43 18.33
C VAL A 86 9.01 -12.14 18.92
N GLU A 87 8.17 -12.28 19.98
CA GLU A 87 7.50 -11.14 20.62
C GLU A 87 8.45 -10.24 21.42
N ASP A 88 9.60 -10.74 21.83
CA ASP A 88 10.55 -10.02 22.71
C ASP A 88 11.62 -9.22 21.94
N GLY A 89 11.63 -9.27 20.61
CA GLY A 89 12.59 -8.53 19.78
C GLY A 89 14.02 -9.05 19.87
N THR A 90 14.20 -10.36 20.06
CA THR A 90 15.53 -11.01 20.18
C THR A 90 15.90 -11.85 18.95
N HIS A 91 15.12 -11.83 17.88
CA HIS A 91 15.49 -12.46 16.62
C HIS A 91 16.83 -11.90 16.11
N PRO A 92 17.75 -12.74 15.57
CA PRO A 92 19.07 -12.25 15.17
C PRO A 92 19.09 -11.24 14.05
N LEU A 93 18.12 -11.28 13.13
CA LEU A 93 18.08 -10.42 11.93
C LEU A 93 16.89 -9.47 11.87
N TRP A 94 15.75 -9.81 12.48
CA TRP A 94 14.49 -9.14 12.26
C TRP A 94 13.88 -8.62 13.55
N ASP A 95 13.24 -7.46 13.48
CA ASP A 95 12.47 -6.84 14.55
C ASP A 95 13.21 -6.75 15.91
N ARG A 96 14.50 -6.43 15.84
CA ARG A 96 15.33 -6.29 17.03
C ARG A 96 15.00 -5.03 17.80
N ASN A 97 15.08 -5.10 19.12
CA ASN A 97 14.83 -3.94 19.97
C ASN A 97 15.83 -2.78 19.72
N GLU A 98 17.03 -3.07 19.25
CA GLU A 98 18.05 -2.08 18.92
C GLU A 98 17.66 -1.17 17.75
N VAL A 99 16.80 -1.61 16.84
CA VAL A 99 16.35 -0.80 15.70
C VAL A 99 15.62 0.47 16.15
N HIS A 100 14.95 0.42 17.30
CA HIS A 100 14.21 1.55 17.84
C HIS A 100 15.12 2.70 18.30
N GLU A 101 16.40 2.43 18.66
CA GLU A 101 17.37 3.50 18.93
C GLU A 101 17.70 4.28 17.66
N ILE A 102 17.86 3.59 16.52
CA ILE A 102 18.09 4.19 15.20
C ILE A 102 16.93 5.15 14.88
N TYR A 103 15.69 4.73 15.09
CA TYR A 103 14.51 5.56 14.78
C TYR A 103 14.35 6.75 15.71
N ARG A 104 14.75 6.63 16.97
CA ARG A 104 14.85 7.79 17.89
C ARG A 104 15.92 8.79 17.47
N GLU A 105 17.03 8.35 16.87
CA GLU A 105 18.01 9.24 16.25
C GLU A 105 17.45 9.97 15.05
N TRP A 106 16.78 9.25 14.15
CA TRP A 106 16.15 9.85 12.97
C TRP A 106 15.03 10.81 13.34
N ARG A 107 14.23 10.51 14.37
CA ARG A 107 13.24 11.43 14.92
C ARG A 107 13.86 12.76 15.32
N ARG A 108 15.01 12.76 15.97
CA ARG A 108 15.74 14.00 16.31
C ARG A 108 16.17 14.80 15.08
N VAL A 109 16.43 14.16 13.95
CA VAL A 109 16.67 14.86 12.67
C VAL A 109 15.40 15.48 12.14
N PHE A 110 14.30 14.72 12.11
CA PHE A 110 13.00 15.18 11.61
C PHE A 110 12.44 16.37 12.41
N ASP A 111 12.64 16.39 13.70
CA ASP A 111 12.18 17.45 14.61
C ASP A 111 12.93 18.79 14.46
N ARG A 112 13.99 18.83 13.66
CA ARG A 112 14.69 20.10 13.36
C ARG A 112 13.93 20.99 12.37
N TYR A 113 12.92 20.44 11.70
CA TYR A 113 12.17 21.10 10.65
C TYR A 113 10.81 21.61 11.16
N ASP A 114 10.27 22.65 10.50
CA ASP A 114 8.95 23.19 10.80
C ASP A 114 8.11 23.23 9.48
N PRO A 115 7.05 22.41 9.37
CA PRO A 115 6.66 21.36 10.31
C PRO A 115 7.68 20.23 10.40
N PRO A 116 7.69 19.45 11.48
CA PRO A 116 8.55 18.26 11.60
C PRO A 116 8.32 17.29 10.45
N ARG A 117 9.38 16.63 9.99
CA ARG A 117 9.25 15.62 8.93
C ARG A 117 8.53 14.38 9.43
N SER A 118 7.78 13.72 8.55
CA SER A 118 7.07 12.47 8.82
C SER A 118 7.84 11.26 8.32
N ALA A 119 7.56 10.09 8.89
CA ALA A 119 8.02 8.83 8.33
C ALA A 119 6.96 7.75 8.47
N VAL A 120 7.02 6.74 7.62
CA VAL A 120 6.22 5.53 7.70
C VAL A 120 7.10 4.31 7.55
N ALA A 121 6.99 3.39 8.50
CA ALA A 121 7.72 2.12 8.50
C ALA A 121 7.06 1.11 7.56
N GLU A 122 7.86 0.48 6.71
CA GLU A 122 7.51 -0.81 6.15
C GLU A 122 8.09 -1.89 7.05
N ALA A 123 7.23 -2.48 7.90
CA ALA A 123 7.64 -3.41 8.94
C ALA A 123 6.74 -4.66 8.94
N TRP A 124 7.30 -5.77 8.50
CA TRP A 124 6.67 -7.10 8.54
C TRP A 124 6.96 -7.76 9.87
N VAL A 125 6.23 -7.33 10.90
CA VAL A 125 6.42 -7.75 12.29
C VAL A 125 5.12 -8.28 12.87
N LEU A 126 5.22 -8.95 14.02
CA LEU A 126 4.02 -9.39 14.73
C LEU A 126 3.12 -8.19 15.06
N PRO A 127 1.79 -8.34 14.97
CA PRO A 127 0.85 -7.24 15.21
C PRO A 127 1.09 -6.49 16.52
N ASP A 128 1.34 -7.22 17.59
CA ASP A 128 1.63 -6.66 18.91
C ASP A 128 2.98 -5.93 19.03
N ARG A 129 3.75 -5.86 17.93
CA ARG A 129 5.00 -5.08 17.86
C ARG A 129 4.95 -3.92 16.87
N GLN A 130 3.95 -3.86 16.00
CA GLN A 130 3.81 -2.77 15.03
C GLN A 130 3.73 -1.40 15.68
N TYR A 131 3.08 -1.28 16.84
CA TYR A 131 2.92 -0.01 17.55
C TYR A 131 4.27 0.60 17.96
N LEU A 132 5.34 -0.20 18.13
CA LEU A 132 6.67 0.31 18.49
C LEU A 132 7.22 1.26 17.41
N TYR A 133 7.10 0.88 16.14
CA TYR A 133 7.54 1.68 15.00
C TYR A 133 6.71 2.96 14.80
N ALA A 134 5.44 2.91 15.16
CA ALA A 134 4.49 3.99 14.96
C ALA A 134 4.54 5.08 16.05
N ARG A 135 5.30 4.90 17.12
CA ARG A 135 5.41 5.89 18.20
C ARG A 135 5.84 7.26 17.68
N PRO A 136 5.27 8.36 18.19
CA PRO A 136 5.66 9.71 17.82
C PRO A 136 7.14 10.02 18.10
N SER A 137 7.75 9.34 19.07
CA SER A 137 9.17 9.44 19.39
C SER A 137 10.09 8.71 18.40
N GLU A 138 9.53 8.00 17.43
CA GLU A 138 10.24 7.21 16.42
C GLU A 138 9.78 7.62 15.02
N LEU A 139 9.24 6.70 14.21
CA LEU A 139 8.84 7.01 12.81
C LEU A 139 7.48 7.70 12.73
N GLY A 140 6.58 7.44 13.68
CA GLY A 140 5.27 8.07 13.78
C GLY A 140 4.16 7.34 13.03
N GLN A 141 4.48 6.47 12.08
CA GLN A 141 3.54 5.61 11.36
C GLN A 141 4.18 4.29 10.94
N THR A 142 3.36 3.25 10.80
CA THR A 142 3.72 1.98 10.16
C THR A 142 2.60 1.52 9.24
N PHE A 143 2.93 0.82 8.16
CA PHE A 143 1.90 0.27 7.27
C PHE A 143 1.10 -0.83 7.96
N ASN A 144 -0.22 -0.78 7.79
CA ASN A 144 -1.12 -1.84 8.20
C ASN A 144 -1.27 -2.85 7.05
N PHE A 145 -0.40 -3.87 7.03
CA PHE A 145 -0.44 -4.90 6.02
C PHE A 145 -1.59 -5.91 6.22
N GLU A 146 -2.15 -6.02 7.42
CA GLU A 146 -3.29 -6.91 7.66
C GLU A 146 -4.51 -6.48 6.83
N PHE A 147 -4.72 -5.16 6.66
CA PHE A 147 -5.76 -4.64 5.77
C PHE A 147 -5.49 -4.99 4.29
N ALA A 148 -4.24 -4.89 3.83
CA ALA A 148 -3.85 -5.29 2.47
C ALA A 148 -3.96 -6.81 2.25
N LYS A 149 -3.75 -7.64 3.29
CA LYS A 149 -3.86 -9.09 3.23
C LYS A 149 -5.31 -9.60 3.29
N ALA A 150 -6.23 -8.80 3.81
CA ALA A 150 -7.61 -9.21 4.08
C ALA A 150 -8.31 -9.69 2.80
N THR A 151 -9.03 -10.80 2.90
CA THR A 151 -9.99 -11.22 1.89
C THR A 151 -11.23 -10.33 1.94
N TRP A 152 -12.01 -10.30 0.86
CA TRP A 152 -13.27 -9.56 0.85
C TRP A 152 -14.36 -10.31 1.63
N THR A 153 -14.13 -10.46 2.92
CA THR A 153 -15.10 -11.02 3.89
C THR A 153 -15.23 -10.08 5.07
N TYR A 154 -16.37 -10.12 5.74
CA TYR A 154 -16.59 -9.29 6.94
C TYR A 154 -15.54 -9.59 8.01
N ASP A 155 -15.34 -10.86 8.33
CA ASP A 155 -14.48 -11.27 9.44
C ASP A 155 -13.02 -10.82 9.24
N ASP A 156 -12.47 -10.98 8.04
CA ASP A 156 -11.09 -10.58 7.75
C ASP A 156 -10.94 -9.05 7.74
N MET A 157 -11.89 -8.33 7.10
CA MET A 157 -11.86 -6.86 7.07
C MET A 157 -12.06 -6.27 8.47
N HIS A 158 -13.01 -6.80 9.23
CA HIS A 158 -13.28 -6.35 10.60
C HIS A 158 -12.04 -6.55 11.49
N ALA A 159 -11.44 -7.75 11.47
CA ALA A 159 -10.25 -8.04 12.25
C ALA A 159 -9.08 -7.09 11.90
N ALA A 160 -8.81 -6.88 10.61
CA ALA A 160 -7.73 -6.00 10.16
C ALA A 160 -7.96 -4.53 10.57
N ILE A 161 -9.21 -4.05 10.57
CA ILE A 161 -9.54 -2.70 11.01
C ILE A 161 -9.37 -2.56 12.52
N GLU A 162 -9.93 -3.49 13.31
CA GLU A 162 -9.79 -3.47 14.77
C GLU A 162 -8.33 -3.49 15.22
N GLU A 163 -7.52 -4.34 14.58
CA GLU A 163 -6.09 -4.45 14.88
C GLU A 163 -5.34 -3.16 14.55
N GLY A 164 -5.61 -2.57 13.37
CA GLY A 164 -5.00 -1.30 12.99
C GLY A 164 -5.39 -0.13 13.91
N LEU A 165 -6.65 -0.09 14.37
CA LEU A 165 -7.10 0.92 15.32
C LEU A 165 -6.48 0.71 16.72
N LYS A 166 -6.39 -0.55 17.18
CA LYS A 166 -5.72 -0.91 18.43
C LYS A 166 -4.26 -0.43 18.41
N ALA A 167 -3.50 -0.78 17.34
CA ALA A 167 -2.11 -0.38 17.19
C ALA A 167 -1.93 1.16 17.20
N ALA A 168 -2.85 1.89 16.55
CA ALA A 168 -2.82 3.35 16.53
C ALA A 168 -3.05 3.96 17.94
N ILE A 169 -3.98 3.39 18.72
CA ILE A 169 -4.23 3.80 20.10
C ILE A 169 -3.03 3.51 20.99
N GLU A 170 -2.45 2.33 20.90
CA GLU A 170 -1.31 1.90 21.71
C GLU A 170 -0.03 2.70 21.42
N SER A 171 0.14 3.17 20.17
CA SER A 171 1.28 3.99 19.77
C SER A 171 1.08 5.49 19.95
N ASP A 172 -0.12 5.96 20.30
CA ASP A 172 -0.49 7.40 20.25
C ASP A 172 -0.23 8.00 18.86
N SER A 173 -0.59 7.27 17.81
CA SER A 173 -0.37 7.63 16.41
C SER A 173 -1.63 7.47 15.56
N ALA A 174 -1.51 7.65 14.25
CA ALA A 174 -2.58 7.40 13.30
C ALA A 174 -2.35 6.07 12.58
N SER A 175 -3.40 5.27 12.40
CA SER A 175 -3.35 4.08 11.56
C SER A 175 -3.10 4.46 10.09
N THR A 176 -2.59 3.52 9.33
CA THR A 176 -2.44 3.60 7.88
C THR A 176 -3.30 2.54 7.21
N TRP A 177 -3.90 2.87 6.09
CA TRP A 177 -4.74 1.96 5.33
C TRP A 177 -4.19 1.85 3.91
N VAL A 178 -4.05 0.64 3.42
CA VAL A 178 -3.50 0.34 2.10
C VAL A 178 -4.18 -0.89 1.53
N LEU A 179 -4.72 -0.79 0.31
CA LEU A 179 -5.33 -1.93 -0.39
C LEU A 179 -4.34 -2.62 -1.32
N SER A 180 -3.47 -1.87 -1.97
CA SER A 180 -2.47 -2.39 -2.90
C SER A 180 -1.14 -1.66 -2.73
N ASN A 181 -0.05 -2.34 -3.09
CA ASN A 181 1.29 -1.77 -3.22
C ASN A 181 2.07 -2.50 -4.32
N HIS A 182 3.35 -2.20 -4.47
CA HIS A 182 4.22 -2.81 -5.48
C HIS A 182 4.71 -4.24 -5.14
N ASP A 183 4.29 -4.78 -3.99
CA ASP A 183 4.71 -6.10 -3.50
C ASP A 183 3.56 -7.11 -3.43
N VAL A 184 2.32 -6.68 -3.65
CA VAL A 184 1.15 -7.55 -3.61
C VAL A 184 0.34 -7.45 -4.92
N PRO A 185 -0.35 -8.52 -5.33
CA PRO A 185 -1.24 -8.47 -6.48
C PRO A 185 -2.31 -7.39 -6.32
N ARG A 186 -2.69 -6.73 -7.41
CA ARG A 186 -3.66 -5.63 -7.41
C ARG A 186 -4.99 -6.01 -6.78
N VAL A 187 -5.57 -5.11 -6.00
CA VAL A 187 -6.82 -5.35 -5.25
C VAL A 187 -7.98 -5.77 -6.15
N ALA A 188 -8.10 -5.20 -7.35
CA ALA A 188 -9.16 -5.57 -8.29
C ALA A 188 -9.11 -7.07 -8.65
N THR A 189 -7.93 -7.59 -8.98
CA THR A 189 -7.72 -9.02 -9.24
C THR A 189 -7.91 -9.87 -7.98
N ARG A 190 -7.31 -9.49 -6.85
CA ARG A 190 -7.48 -10.26 -5.61
C ARG A 190 -8.95 -10.45 -5.24
N TYR A 191 -9.76 -9.41 -5.45
CA TYR A 191 -11.19 -9.46 -5.13
C TYR A 191 -12.06 -10.04 -6.27
N ALA A 192 -11.50 -10.20 -7.47
CA ALA A 192 -12.11 -10.96 -8.57
C ALA A 192 -11.93 -12.48 -8.42
N LEU A 193 -10.89 -12.90 -7.72
CA LEU A 193 -10.57 -14.31 -7.48
C LEU A 193 -11.35 -14.87 -6.28
N PRO A 194 -11.38 -16.21 -6.08
CA PRO A 194 -12.05 -16.83 -4.92
C PRO A 194 -11.56 -16.27 -3.58
N GLN A 195 -12.50 -15.84 -2.73
CA GLN A 195 -12.22 -15.27 -1.40
C GLN A 195 -12.09 -16.38 -0.36
N ILE A 196 -10.99 -17.11 -0.42
CA ILE A 196 -10.70 -18.25 0.46
C ILE A 196 -9.52 -17.87 1.35
N LYS A 197 -9.72 -17.93 2.66
CA LYS A 197 -8.63 -17.76 3.63
C LYS A 197 -7.66 -18.92 3.50
N ALA A 198 -6.45 -18.63 3.09
CA ALA A 198 -5.38 -19.61 2.94
C ALA A 198 -4.32 -19.44 4.04
N THR A 199 -3.45 -20.44 4.20
CA THR A 199 -2.36 -20.40 5.18
C THR A 199 -1.37 -19.27 4.89
N ARG A 200 -1.08 -19.04 3.60
CA ARG A 200 -0.25 -17.93 3.13
C ARG A 200 -1.17 -16.82 2.61
N TYR A 201 -0.88 -15.58 2.99
CA TYR A 201 -1.59 -14.43 2.44
C TYR A 201 -1.47 -14.38 0.91
N HIS A 202 -2.53 -13.97 0.25
CA HIS A 202 -2.64 -13.89 -1.22
C HIS A 202 -2.38 -15.22 -1.98
N GLN A 203 -2.39 -16.36 -1.31
CA GLN A 203 -2.07 -17.66 -1.91
C GLN A 203 -2.83 -17.92 -3.22
N ILE A 204 -4.13 -17.61 -3.25
CA ILE A 204 -4.99 -17.81 -4.44
C ILE A 204 -4.48 -16.96 -5.62
N ALA A 205 -4.14 -15.70 -5.39
CA ALA A 205 -3.62 -14.81 -6.43
C ALA A 205 -2.20 -15.23 -6.87
N LEU A 206 -1.35 -15.66 -5.94
CA LEU A 206 0.01 -16.14 -6.26
C LEU A 206 -0.04 -17.44 -7.08
N ASP A 207 -0.93 -18.39 -6.75
CA ASP A 207 -1.14 -19.62 -7.51
C ASP A 207 -1.72 -19.32 -8.90
N TRP A 208 -2.58 -18.30 -9.00
CA TRP A 208 -3.15 -17.82 -10.25
C TRP A 208 -2.06 -17.19 -11.15
N LEU A 209 -1.22 -16.34 -10.60
CA LEU A 209 -0.06 -15.74 -11.28
C LEU A 209 0.91 -16.80 -11.79
N LEU A 210 1.28 -17.77 -10.94
CA LEU A 210 2.22 -18.85 -11.28
C LEU A 210 1.76 -19.67 -12.52
N ARG A 211 0.46 -19.66 -12.82
CA ARG A 211 -0.17 -20.36 -13.94
C ARG A 211 -0.69 -19.43 -15.03
N ASP A 212 -0.09 -18.26 -15.17
CA ASP A 212 -0.41 -17.28 -16.21
C ASP A 212 -1.90 -16.93 -16.27
N GLY A 213 -2.54 -16.82 -15.07
CA GLY A 213 -3.94 -16.47 -14.95
C GLY A 213 -4.94 -17.60 -15.20
N SER A 214 -4.52 -18.86 -15.31
CA SER A 214 -5.38 -19.95 -15.78
C SER A 214 -5.95 -20.87 -14.69
N SER A 215 -5.55 -20.73 -13.42
CA SER A 215 -5.97 -21.67 -12.36
C SER A 215 -7.33 -21.37 -11.75
N TYR A 216 -7.81 -20.13 -11.88
CA TYR A 216 -9.11 -19.66 -11.39
C TYR A 216 -9.72 -18.70 -12.38
N ASP A 217 -11.04 -18.63 -12.41
CA ASP A 217 -11.76 -17.61 -13.19
C ASP A 217 -11.63 -16.26 -12.48
N GLU A 218 -11.13 -15.25 -13.20
CA GLU A 218 -11.09 -13.86 -12.77
C GLU A 218 -12.42 -13.18 -13.10
N GLU A 219 -13.30 -13.08 -12.11
CA GLU A 219 -14.60 -12.41 -12.24
C GLU A 219 -14.43 -10.87 -12.21
N ARG A 220 -13.95 -10.28 -13.32
CA ARG A 220 -13.55 -8.85 -13.37
C ARG A 220 -14.64 -7.89 -12.95
N GLU A 221 -15.88 -8.07 -13.41
CA GLU A 221 -17.00 -7.21 -13.00
C GLU A 221 -17.25 -7.26 -11.49
N LEU A 222 -17.12 -8.43 -10.87
CA LEU A 222 -17.28 -8.60 -9.43
C LEU A 222 -16.08 -8.00 -8.69
N GLY A 223 -14.86 -8.23 -9.19
CA GLY A 223 -13.62 -7.67 -8.66
C GLY A 223 -13.63 -6.14 -8.64
N GLU A 224 -14.05 -5.52 -9.73
CA GLU A 224 -14.20 -4.07 -9.82
C GLU A 224 -15.22 -3.53 -8.80
N ARG A 225 -16.42 -4.14 -8.71
CA ARG A 225 -17.42 -3.71 -7.69
C ARG A 225 -16.88 -3.80 -6.27
N ARG A 226 -16.17 -4.88 -5.95
CA ARG A 226 -15.55 -5.07 -4.63
C ARG A 226 -14.43 -4.06 -4.39
N ALA A 227 -13.58 -3.79 -5.37
CA ALA A 227 -12.52 -2.79 -5.27
C ALA A 227 -13.10 -1.37 -5.05
N ARG A 228 -14.18 -1.01 -5.74
CA ARG A 228 -14.91 0.25 -5.53
C ARG A 228 -15.46 0.38 -4.10
N ALA A 229 -16.01 -0.71 -3.57
CA ALA A 229 -16.51 -0.72 -2.18
C ALA A 229 -15.36 -0.67 -1.16
N ALA A 230 -14.25 -1.39 -1.41
CA ALA A 230 -13.08 -1.39 -0.55
C ALA A 230 -12.40 0.00 -0.49
N LEU A 231 -12.29 0.70 -1.62
CA LEU A 231 -11.85 2.08 -1.66
C LEU A 231 -12.67 2.99 -0.74
N LEU A 232 -14.00 2.88 -0.83
CA LEU A 232 -14.88 3.72 0.01
C LEU A 232 -14.72 3.38 1.49
N LEU A 233 -14.55 2.10 1.82
CA LEU A 233 -14.23 1.67 3.18
C LEU A 233 -12.91 2.27 3.64
N GLU A 234 -11.83 2.11 2.89
CA GLU A 234 -10.49 2.64 3.20
C GLU A 234 -10.52 4.14 3.44
N LEU A 235 -11.15 4.89 2.52
CA LEU A 235 -11.21 6.36 2.61
C LEU A 235 -12.15 6.87 3.70
N ALA A 236 -13.04 6.04 4.21
CA ALA A 236 -13.89 6.37 5.35
C ALA A 236 -13.20 6.15 6.71
N LEU A 237 -12.19 5.28 6.77
CA LEU A 237 -11.47 4.97 8.02
C LEU A 237 -10.62 6.16 8.50
N PRO A 238 -10.45 6.35 9.82
CA PRO A 238 -9.57 7.37 10.39
C PRO A 238 -8.10 7.04 10.13
N GLY A 239 -7.24 8.06 10.03
CA GLY A 239 -5.81 7.90 9.80
C GLY A 239 -5.38 8.24 8.37
N SER A 240 -4.31 7.62 7.87
CA SER A 240 -3.73 7.85 6.55
C SER A 240 -4.15 6.77 5.56
N ALA A 241 -4.53 7.14 4.35
CA ALA A 241 -4.82 6.21 3.26
C ALA A 241 -3.72 6.32 2.19
N TYR A 242 -3.25 5.18 1.70
CA TYR A 242 -2.20 5.06 0.70
C TYR A 242 -2.76 4.40 -0.56
N VAL A 243 -2.76 5.13 -1.66
CA VAL A 243 -3.27 4.65 -2.95
C VAL A 243 -2.11 4.22 -3.82
N TYR A 244 -2.10 2.98 -4.27
CA TYR A 244 -1.10 2.49 -5.21
C TYR A 244 -1.43 2.93 -6.63
N GLN A 245 -0.42 3.36 -7.38
CA GLN A 245 -0.57 3.81 -8.76
C GLN A 245 -1.28 2.77 -9.64
N GLY A 246 -2.30 3.22 -10.41
CA GLY A 246 -3.16 2.37 -11.22
C GLY A 246 -4.33 1.75 -10.47
N GLU A 247 -4.38 1.84 -9.16
CA GLU A 247 -5.55 1.47 -8.36
C GLU A 247 -6.72 2.42 -8.66
N GLU A 248 -6.42 3.70 -8.82
CA GLU A 248 -7.38 4.73 -9.24
C GLU A 248 -7.95 4.53 -10.65
N LEU A 249 -7.29 3.72 -11.47
CA LEU A 249 -7.78 3.29 -12.79
C LEU A 249 -8.52 1.95 -12.73
N GLY A 250 -8.64 1.33 -11.55
CA GLY A 250 -9.23 -0.01 -11.43
C GLY A 250 -8.43 -1.12 -12.11
N LEU A 251 -7.13 -0.92 -12.32
CA LEU A 251 -6.29 -1.87 -13.03
C LEU A 251 -6.26 -3.24 -12.35
N PHE A 252 -6.37 -4.27 -13.18
CA PHE A 252 -6.14 -5.65 -12.80
C PHE A 252 -4.67 -6.03 -12.92
N GLU A 253 -4.32 -7.15 -12.32
CA GLU A 253 -2.98 -7.73 -12.39
C GLU A 253 -2.70 -8.28 -13.79
N VAL A 254 -1.46 -8.17 -14.27
CA VAL A 254 -1.04 -8.77 -15.54
C VAL A 254 -0.39 -10.12 -15.26
N ALA A 255 -1.17 -11.19 -15.38
CA ALA A 255 -0.72 -12.53 -15.02
C ALA A 255 0.12 -13.23 -16.11
N ASP A 256 -0.08 -12.90 -17.36
CA ASP A 256 0.45 -13.60 -18.54
C ASP A 256 1.74 -13.02 -19.10
N ILE A 257 2.46 -12.23 -18.30
CA ILE A 257 3.80 -11.76 -18.68
C ILE A 257 4.70 -12.98 -18.96
N PRO A 258 5.35 -13.03 -20.15
CA PRO A 258 6.23 -14.13 -20.49
C PRO A 258 7.42 -14.24 -19.50
N TRP A 259 7.72 -15.44 -19.04
CA TRP A 259 8.81 -15.71 -18.09
C TRP A 259 10.17 -15.12 -18.50
N ALA A 260 10.43 -15.03 -19.81
CA ALA A 260 11.69 -14.53 -20.35
C ALA A 260 11.91 -13.02 -20.19
N VAL A 261 10.83 -12.26 -19.88
CA VAL A 261 10.87 -10.80 -19.72
C VAL A 261 10.52 -10.36 -18.30
N LEU A 262 10.40 -11.31 -17.37
CA LEU A 262 10.23 -10.98 -15.96
C LEU A 262 11.53 -10.41 -15.40
N GLU A 263 11.42 -9.35 -14.63
CA GLU A 263 12.54 -8.61 -14.03
C GLU A 263 12.66 -8.84 -12.52
N ASP A 264 11.56 -9.26 -11.85
CA ASP A 264 11.58 -9.53 -10.41
C ASP A 264 12.56 -10.66 -10.08
N PRO A 265 13.54 -10.44 -9.19
CA PRO A 265 14.47 -11.48 -8.73
C PRO A 265 13.78 -12.72 -8.19
N THR A 266 12.61 -12.60 -7.60
CA THR A 266 11.80 -13.73 -7.11
C THR A 266 11.48 -14.71 -8.24
N ALA A 267 11.14 -14.21 -9.44
CA ALA A 267 10.82 -15.05 -10.60
C ALA A 267 12.02 -15.85 -11.10
N THR A 268 13.22 -15.26 -11.02
CA THR A 268 14.47 -15.88 -11.52
C THR A 268 15.16 -16.79 -10.51
N ASN A 269 15.05 -16.46 -9.22
CA ASN A 269 15.82 -17.11 -8.16
C ASN A 269 15.04 -18.18 -7.38
N THR A 270 13.70 -18.23 -7.49
CA THR A 270 12.89 -19.24 -6.81
C THR A 270 12.62 -20.46 -7.71
N HIS A 271 12.70 -21.66 -7.16
CA HIS A 271 12.60 -22.91 -7.91
C HIS A 271 11.81 -23.99 -7.17
N GLY A 272 11.34 -24.99 -7.92
CA GLY A 272 10.63 -26.15 -7.37
C GLY A 272 9.33 -25.77 -6.66
N PRO A 273 9.04 -26.30 -5.46
CA PRO A 273 7.82 -26.02 -4.72
C PRO A 273 7.70 -24.56 -4.23
N LYS A 274 8.81 -23.83 -4.17
CA LYS A 274 8.86 -22.42 -3.79
C LYS A 274 8.89 -21.47 -5.00
N ARG A 275 8.68 -22.00 -6.21
CA ARG A 275 8.67 -21.17 -7.43
C ARG A 275 7.53 -20.15 -7.39
N GLU A 276 7.86 -18.91 -7.69
CA GLU A 276 6.93 -17.80 -7.80
C GLU A 276 7.13 -17.04 -9.09
N LYS A 277 6.09 -16.37 -9.56
CA LYS A 277 6.17 -15.50 -10.75
C LYS A 277 6.68 -14.09 -10.44
N GLY A 278 6.76 -13.75 -9.15
CA GLY A 278 7.18 -12.43 -8.70
C GLY A 278 6.06 -11.39 -8.78
N ARG A 279 6.45 -10.13 -8.76
CA ARG A 279 5.57 -8.97 -8.55
C ARG A 279 5.42 -8.11 -9.81
N ASP A 280 5.98 -8.50 -10.93
CA ASP A 280 5.99 -7.69 -12.16
C ASP A 280 4.60 -7.38 -12.69
N GLY A 281 3.61 -8.25 -12.44
CA GLY A 281 2.23 -8.07 -12.88
C GLY A 281 1.55 -6.80 -12.35
N CYS A 282 1.89 -6.35 -11.13
CA CYS A 282 1.41 -5.08 -10.60
C CYS A 282 2.30 -3.87 -10.95
N ARG A 283 3.46 -4.10 -11.61
CA ARG A 283 4.46 -3.08 -11.94
C ARG A 283 4.50 -2.70 -13.42
N VAL A 284 3.64 -3.27 -14.24
CA VAL A 284 3.52 -2.93 -15.67
C VAL A 284 3.26 -1.42 -15.82
N PRO A 285 3.95 -0.73 -16.75
CA PRO A 285 3.76 0.69 -17.01
C PRO A 285 2.30 1.06 -17.24
N LEU A 286 1.85 2.17 -16.60
CA LEU A 286 0.45 2.58 -16.58
C LEU A 286 -0.03 3.07 -17.95
N PRO A 287 -1.30 2.81 -18.31
CA PRO A 287 -1.91 3.35 -19.52
C PRO A 287 -2.42 4.80 -19.29
N TRP A 288 -1.92 5.73 -20.08
CA TRP A 288 -2.33 7.13 -20.04
C TRP A 288 -3.25 7.51 -21.20
N VAL A 289 -2.99 6.95 -22.41
CA VAL A 289 -3.68 7.30 -23.65
C VAL A 289 -4.14 6.03 -24.37
N ALA A 290 -5.44 5.81 -24.43
CA ALA A 290 -6.04 4.59 -24.99
C ALA A 290 -5.69 4.36 -26.47
N ALA A 291 -5.51 5.42 -27.24
CA ALA A 291 -5.24 5.34 -28.69
C ALA A 291 -3.77 5.04 -29.04
N ASP A 292 -2.85 5.11 -28.08
CA ASP A 292 -1.42 4.87 -28.29
C ASP A 292 -1.08 3.38 -28.11
N ASP A 293 -1.55 2.55 -29.04
CA ASP A 293 -1.53 1.09 -28.96
C ASP A 293 -0.11 0.50 -29.09
N PRO A 294 0.35 -0.31 -28.12
CA PRO A 294 1.65 -1.02 -28.18
C PRO A 294 1.80 -1.94 -29.40
N ALA A 295 0.72 -2.51 -29.92
CA ALA A 295 0.77 -3.33 -31.15
C ALA A 295 1.15 -2.52 -32.39
N GLN A 296 1.07 -1.19 -32.32
CA GLN A 296 1.47 -0.25 -33.38
C GLN A 296 2.74 0.53 -33.02
N GLY A 297 3.47 0.10 -32.00
CA GLY A 297 4.70 0.74 -31.52
C GLY A 297 4.50 1.83 -30.48
N GLY A 298 3.26 1.97 -29.95
CA GLY A 298 2.95 2.87 -28.84
C GLY A 298 3.29 2.28 -27.48
N SER A 299 2.88 2.98 -26.41
CA SER A 299 3.09 2.58 -25.02
C SER A 299 1.91 2.98 -24.11
N PHE A 300 0.74 3.13 -24.70
CA PHE A 300 -0.40 3.79 -24.06
C PHE A 300 -0.03 5.16 -23.44
N GLY A 301 0.86 5.91 -24.09
CA GLY A 301 1.31 7.22 -23.64
C GLY A 301 2.27 7.21 -22.44
N PHE A 302 2.81 6.04 -22.05
CA PHE A 302 3.78 5.94 -20.97
C PHE A 302 5.15 6.53 -21.37
N SER A 303 5.62 6.19 -22.57
CA SER A 303 6.85 6.75 -23.14
C SER A 303 6.53 7.84 -24.17
N PRO A 304 7.44 8.79 -24.42
CA PRO A 304 7.33 9.70 -25.57
C PRO A 304 7.20 8.94 -26.88
N ALA A 305 6.49 9.51 -27.86
CA ALA A 305 6.26 8.88 -29.17
C ALA A 305 7.55 8.61 -29.99
N ASP A 306 8.65 9.29 -29.64
CA ASP A 306 9.98 9.15 -30.22
C ASP A 306 10.95 8.36 -29.33
N ALA A 307 10.45 7.61 -28.34
CA ALA A 307 11.29 6.79 -27.48
C ALA A 307 11.96 5.65 -28.27
N ASP A 308 13.26 5.49 -28.10
CA ASP A 308 14.03 4.42 -28.75
C ASP A 308 13.83 3.05 -28.09
N ALA A 309 13.28 3.00 -26.89
CA ALA A 309 13.08 1.78 -26.13
C ALA A 309 11.58 1.55 -25.81
N ALA A 310 11.17 0.30 -25.91
CA ALA A 310 9.88 -0.13 -25.40
C ALA A 310 9.82 -0.02 -23.85
N PRO A 311 8.61 0.06 -23.25
CA PRO A 311 8.45 -0.08 -21.80
C PRO A 311 9.13 -1.35 -21.29
N HIS A 312 9.68 -1.31 -20.06
CA HIS A 312 10.43 -2.42 -19.45
C HIS A 312 9.60 -3.72 -19.30
N LEU A 313 8.28 -3.61 -19.10
CA LEU A 313 7.37 -4.73 -19.09
C LEU A 313 6.28 -4.56 -20.17
N PRO A 314 5.80 -5.66 -20.79
CA PRO A 314 4.81 -5.59 -21.85
C PRO A 314 3.45 -5.17 -21.30
N GLN A 315 2.84 -4.19 -21.95
CA GLN A 315 1.50 -3.72 -21.65
C GLN A 315 0.46 -4.55 -22.44
N PRO A 316 -0.53 -5.18 -21.77
CA PRO A 316 -1.56 -5.96 -22.47
C PRO A 316 -2.55 -5.04 -23.21
N ALA A 317 -3.11 -5.52 -24.32
CA ALA A 317 -4.03 -4.73 -25.14
C ALA A 317 -5.26 -4.20 -24.37
N TRP A 318 -5.74 -4.94 -23.37
CA TRP A 318 -6.88 -4.52 -22.54
C TRP A 318 -6.59 -3.29 -21.66
N PHE A 319 -5.33 -2.85 -21.51
CA PHE A 319 -4.99 -1.60 -20.84
C PHE A 319 -5.66 -0.38 -21.50
N SER A 320 -5.96 -0.45 -22.80
CA SER A 320 -6.73 0.60 -23.49
C SER A 320 -8.07 0.92 -22.82
N ASP A 321 -8.70 -0.06 -22.17
CA ASP A 321 -10.01 0.11 -21.53
C ASP A 321 -9.91 0.84 -20.18
N TYR A 322 -8.73 0.83 -19.57
CA TYR A 322 -8.39 1.44 -18.29
C TYR A 322 -7.48 2.66 -18.44
N ALA A 323 -7.28 3.16 -19.65
CA ALA A 323 -6.41 4.30 -19.87
C ALA A 323 -6.95 5.58 -19.22
N ALA A 324 -6.05 6.38 -18.64
CA ALA A 324 -6.42 7.55 -17.87
C ALA A 324 -7.28 8.57 -18.63
N ASP A 325 -7.06 8.75 -19.94
CA ASP A 325 -7.86 9.63 -20.79
C ASP A 325 -9.30 9.13 -20.98
N ARG A 326 -9.51 7.82 -21.03
CA ARG A 326 -10.85 7.20 -21.03
C ARG A 326 -11.55 7.37 -19.69
N GLU A 327 -10.86 7.00 -18.63
CA GLU A 327 -11.37 7.13 -17.26
C GLU A 327 -11.74 8.58 -16.94
N GLU A 328 -10.96 9.55 -17.41
CA GLU A 328 -11.23 10.98 -17.21
C GLU A 328 -12.50 11.44 -17.92
N ALA A 329 -12.79 10.86 -19.07
CA ALA A 329 -13.97 11.20 -19.86
C ALA A 329 -15.27 10.56 -19.32
N ASP A 330 -15.16 9.50 -18.52
CA ASP A 330 -16.32 8.77 -17.95
C ASP A 330 -16.59 9.17 -16.50
N PRO A 331 -17.71 9.84 -16.20
CA PRO A 331 -18.09 10.20 -14.84
C PRO A 331 -18.43 8.99 -13.94
N THR A 332 -18.53 7.78 -14.50
CA THR A 332 -18.81 6.55 -13.75
C THR A 332 -17.56 5.72 -13.49
N SER A 333 -16.42 6.14 -14.00
CA SER A 333 -15.14 5.46 -13.92
C SER A 333 -14.60 5.30 -12.48
N MET A 334 -13.60 4.43 -12.31
CA MET A 334 -12.88 4.29 -11.05
C MET A 334 -12.17 5.60 -10.69
N LEU A 335 -11.52 6.26 -11.65
CA LEU A 335 -10.85 7.54 -11.46
C LEU A 335 -11.79 8.63 -10.96
N ALA A 336 -13.00 8.69 -11.51
CA ALA A 336 -14.02 9.65 -11.06
C ALA A 336 -14.44 9.35 -9.61
N LEU A 337 -14.61 8.08 -9.25
CA LEU A 337 -14.93 7.66 -7.88
C LEU A 337 -13.82 8.04 -6.91
N TYR A 338 -12.54 7.77 -7.23
CA TYR A 338 -11.39 8.17 -6.40
C TYR A 338 -11.34 9.68 -6.16
N ARG A 339 -11.51 10.48 -7.20
CA ARG A 339 -11.54 11.95 -7.09
C ARG A 339 -12.63 12.43 -6.14
N ASP A 340 -13.83 11.88 -6.28
CA ASP A 340 -14.98 12.26 -5.48
C ASP A 340 -14.84 11.82 -4.02
N ALA A 341 -14.39 10.60 -3.79
CA ALA A 341 -14.19 10.05 -2.46
C ALA A 341 -13.05 10.78 -1.70
N LEU A 342 -11.92 11.05 -2.36
CA LEU A 342 -10.83 11.85 -1.77
C LEU A 342 -11.25 13.28 -1.46
N TRP A 343 -12.08 13.89 -2.32
CA TRP A 343 -12.62 15.23 -2.05
C TRP A 343 -13.56 15.21 -0.83
N LEU A 344 -14.42 14.19 -0.72
CA LEU A 344 -15.30 14.00 0.43
C LEU A 344 -14.47 13.78 1.71
N ARG A 345 -13.49 12.89 1.68
CA ARG A 345 -12.59 12.65 2.82
C ARG A 345 -11.95 13.95 3.32
N ARG A 346 -11.52 14.85 2.41
CA ARG A 346 -10.96 16.16 2.82
C ARG A 346 -11.96 17.03 3.57
N LYS A 347 -13.24 16.96 3.23
CA LYS A 347 -14.29 17.70 3.94
C LYS A 347 -14.57 17.12 5.32
N LEU A 348 -14.44 15.80 5.48
CA LEU A 348 -14.63 15.10 6.74
C LEU A 348 -13.42 15.19 7.69
N ARG A 349 -12.34 15.83 7.27
CA ARG A 349 -11.09 16.04 8.06
C ARG A 349 -11.27 16.93 9.28
N GLY A 350 -12.16 16.85 10.04
CA GLY A 350 -12.43 17.54 11.31
C GLY A 350 -13.35 16.72 12.17
N CYS A 351 -13.80 15.60 11.62
CA CYS A 351 -14.57 14.62 12.36
C CYS A 351 -13.62 13.84 13.29
N ALA A 352 -14.09 13.55 14.47
CA ALA A 352 -13.34 12.77 15.44
C ALA A 352 -12.91 11.43 14.84
N ASN A 353 -11.75 10.93 15.23
CA ASN A 353 -11.24 9.60 14.82
C ASN A 353 -12.03 8.43 15.46
N ASP A 354 -13.28 8.67 15.82
CA ASP A 354 -14.11 7.67 16.48
C ASP A 354 -14.80 6.79 15.44
N LEU A 355 -14.48 5.50 15.47
CA LEU A 355 -15.17 4.47 14.72
C LEU A 355 -16.06 3.66 15.67
N ALA A 356 -17.31 3.47 15.31
CA ALA A 356 -18.21 2.58 16.05
C ALA A 356 -18.84 1.55 15.11
N TRP A 357 -18.72 0.29 15.49
CA TRP A 357 -19.45 -0.79 14.83
C TRP A 357 -20.90 -0.78 15.26
N LEU A 358 -21.81 -0.87 14.29
CA LEU A 358 -23.22 -1.08 14.56
C LEU A 358 -23.53 -2.57 14.37
N ASP A 359 -24.00 -3.20 15.44
CA ASP A 359 -24.59 -4.52 15.36
C ASP A 359 -26.00 -4.38 14.74
N LEU A 360 -26.14 -4.85 13.51
CA LEU A 360 -27.43 -4.90 12.82
C LEU A 360 -28.00 -6.29 13.01
N ASP A 361 -28.80 -6.47 14.05
CA ASP A 361 -29.51 -7.71 14.34
C ASP A 361 -30.23 -8.28 13.11
N GLY A 362 -29.75 -9.41 12.63
CA GLY A 362 -30.43 -10.29 11.69
C GLY A 362 -30.16 -10.03 10.20
N ARG A 363 -29.75 -11.09 9.52
CA ARG A 363 -29.33 -11.24 8.11
C ARG A 363 -30.31 -10.81 7.02
N THR A 364 -31.43 -10.19 7.33
CA THR A 364 -32.49 -9.82 6.37
C THR A 364 -32.71 -8.32 6.24
N GLY A 365 -31.98 -7.49 6.96
CA GLY A 365 -32.37 -6.10 7.17
C GLY A 365 -31.53 -5.03 6.51
N LEU A 366 -30.39 -5.31 5.83
CA LEU A 366 -29.50 -4.24 5.42
C LEU A 366 -30.16 -3.29 4.39
N ALA A 367 -30.76 -3.85 3.36
CA ALA A 367 -31.51 -3.06 2.36
C ALA A 367 -32.79 -2.44 2.99
N ASP A 368 -33.51 -3.19 3.84
CA ASP A 368 -34.71 -2.73 4.50
C ASP A 368 -34.44 -1.76 5.64
N ALA A 369 -33.37 -1.96 6.43
CA ALA A 369 -32.98 -1.02 7.49
C ALA A 369 -32.50 0.31 6.92
N LEU A 370 -31.75 0.29 5.81
CA LEU A 370 -31.34 1.49 5.08
C LEU A 370 -32.55 2.19 4.47
N HIS A 371 -33.49 1.43 3.89
CA HIS A 371 -34.72 1.97 3.29
C HIS A 371 -35.66 2.54 4.37
N GLN A 372 -35.94 1.82 5.45
CA GLN A 372 -36.85 2.25 6.51
C GLN A 372 -36.31 3.45 7.33
N ARG A 373 -34.99 3.57 7.52
CA ARG A 373 -34.39 4.74 8.20
C ARG A 373 -34.28 5.95 7.28
N ALA A 374 -34.06 5.77 5.98
CA ALA A 374 -34.15 6.85 5.00
C ALA A 374 -35.55 7.50 4.96
N VAL A 375 -36.59 6.68 5.14
CA VAL A 375 -38.01 7.13 5.15
C VAL A 375 -38.40 7.80 6.49
N ARG A 376 -37.73 7.48 7.60
CA ARG A 376 -38.11 8.01 8.94
C ARG A 376 -37.37 9.27 9.39
N GLY A 377 -36.57 9.90 8.51
CA GLY A 377 -35.98 11.21 8.80
C GLY A 377 -35.15 11.24 10.09
N VAL A 378 -34.28 10.28 10.31
CA VAL A 378 -33.35 10.31 11.45
C VAL A 378 -32.33 11.40 11.19
N GLN A 379 -32.43 12.50 11.90
CA GLN A 379 -31.35 13.44 12.13
C GLN A 379 -30.26 12.69 12.92
N SER A 380 -29.32 12.08 12.24
CA SER A 380 -28.11 11.54 12.86
C SER A 380 -26.90 11.94 12.03
N ASP A 381 -25.96 12.55 12.69
CA ASP A 381 -24.67 13.05 12.19
C ASP A 381 -23.70 11.87 11.92
N GLU A 382 -24.16 10.82 11.24
CA GLU A 382 -23.41 9.56 11.08
C GLU A 382 -23.23 9.17 9.62
N ALA A 383 -22.00 9.07 9.13
CA ALA A 383 -21.66 8.50 7.84
C ALA A 383 -21.53 6.96 7.94
N ARG A 384 -21.96 6.23 6.91
CA ARG A 384 -22.09 4.78 6.97
C ARG A 384 -21.48 4.13 5.74
N VAL A 385 -20.56 3.17 5.96
CA VAL A 385 -19.94 2.36 4.91
C VAL A 385 -20.32 0.91 5.10
N VAL A 386 -20.76 0.25 4.03
CA VAL A 386 -21.14 -1.17 4.06
C VAL A 386 -19.96 -2.01 3.61
N CYS A 387 -19.55 -2.98 4.43
CA CYS A 387 -18.54 -3.98 4.09
C CYS A 387 -19.17 -5.37 4.23
N GLY A 388 -19.36 -6.08 3.11
CA GLY A 388 -20.12 -7.34 3.11
C GLY A 388 -21.57 -7.12 3.56
N ASP A 389 -22.01 -7.88 4.56
CA ASP A 389 -23.36 -7.78 5.17
C ASP A 389 -23.44 -6.81 6.36
N HIS A 390 -22.36 -6.08 6.66
CA HIS A 390 -22.22 -5.22 7.83
C HIS A 390 -21.99 -3.76 7.47
N LEU A 391 -22.32 -2.88 8.42
CA LEU A 391 -22.30 -1.43 8.26
C LEU A 391 -21.24 -0.82 9.18
N VAL A 392 -20.32 -0.05 8.61
CA VAL A 392 -19.39 0.82 9.34
C VAL A 392 -20.01 2.22 9.44
N VAL A 393 -20.09 2.77 10.63
CA VAL A 393 -20.65 4.11 10.87
C VAL A 393 -19.55 5.05 11.31
N LEU A 394 -19.40 6.17 10.60
CA LEU A 394 -18.55 7.27 10.98
C LEU A 394 -19.42 8.40 11.54
N HIS A 395 -19.08 8.88 12.73
CA HIS A 395 -19.76 10.06 13.30
C HIS A 395 -19.29 11.32 12.60
N ASP A 396 -20.23 12.07 12.05
CA ASP A 396 -20.02 13.41 11.50
C ASP A 396 -20.99 14.40 12.12
N LYS A 397 -20.48 15.55 12.59
CA LYS A 397 -21.29 16.62 13.18
C LYS A 397 -21.96 17.53 12.16
N ASP A 398 -21.61 17.42 10.86
CA ASP A 398 -21.98 18.40 9.83
C ASP A 398 -22.83 17.86 8.67
N GLY A 399 -23.46 16.67 8.79
CA GLY A 399 -24.42 16.14 7.79
C GLY A 399 -23.82 15.54 6.52
N ALA A 400 -22.51 15.25 6.47
CA ALA A 400 -21.85 14.60 5.34
C ALA A 400 -22.20 13.10 5.22
N ALA A 401 -22.83 12.51 6.22
CA ALA A 401 -23.27 11.12 6.28
C ALA A 401 -24.17 10.71 5.10
N ASP A 402 -25.07 11.57 4.70
CA ASP A 402 -25.98 11.28 3.58
C ASP A 402 -25.28 11.25 2.23
N VAL A 403 -24.21 12.00 2.06
CA VAL A 403 -23.40 12.04 0.83
C VAL A 403 -22.61 10.78 0.66
N LEU A 404 -21.97 10.29 1.72
CA LEU A 404 -21.20 9.05 1.68
C LEU A 404 -22.10 7.83 1.46
N ARG A 405 -23.27 7.77 2.11
CA ARG A 405 -24.26 6.71 1.92
C ARG A 405 -24.71 6.58 0.47
N VAL A 406 -25.01 7.70 -0.18
CA VAL A 406 -25.41 7.72 -1.59
C VAL A 406 -24.26 7.25 -2.49
N ALA A 407 -23.03 7.65 -2.21
CA ALA A 407 -21.86 7.23 -2.96
C ALA A 407 -21.61 5.70 -2.86
N VAL A 408 -21.72 5.13 -1.66
CA VAL A 408 -21.57 3.67 -1.43
C VAL A 408 -22.63 2.89 -2.18
N GLN A 409 -23.90 3.29 -2.08
CA GLN A 409 -24.99 2.59 -2.76
C GLN A 409 -24.81 2.59 -4.29
N HIS A 410 -24.43 3.75 -4.86
CA HIS A 410 -24.19 3.84 -6.31
C HIS A 410 -22.94 3.07 -6.77
N ALA A 411 -21.90 2.99 -5.93
CA ALA A 411 -20.73 2.17 -6.23
C ALA A 411 -21.07 0.68 -6.24
N LEU A 412 -21.90 0.22 -5.29
CA LEU A 412 -22.37 -1.16 -5.22
C LEU A 412 -23.29 -1.53 -6.39
N ASP A 413 -24.13 -0.59 -6.82
CA ASP A 413 -25.08 -0.79 -7.92
C ASP A 413 -24.44 -0.66 -9.31
N GLY A 414 -23.14 -0.34 -9.39
CA GLY A 414 -22.44 -0.08 -10.68
C GLY A 414 -22.93 1.20 -11.37
N GLN A 415 -23.62 2.08 -10.65
CA GLN A 415 -24.08 3.36 -11.17
C GLN A 415 -23.07 4.45 -10.79
N GLY A 416 -22.83 5.39 -11.70
CA GLY A 416 -21.90 6.50 -11.46
C GLY A 416 -22.23 7.27 -10.18
N CYS A 417 -21.20 7.61 -9.43
CA CYS A 417 -21.35 8.31 -8.17
C CYS A 417 -22.00 9.69 -8.37
N PRO A 418 -23.14 9.99 -7.73
CA PRO A 418 -23.86 11.25 -7.92
C PRO A 418 -23.18 12.46 -7.29
N LEU A 419 -22.01 12.30 -6.68
CA LEU A 419 -21.28 13.37 -5.99
C LEU A 419 -20.98 14.57 -6.91
N HIS A 420 -20.83 14.34 -8.23
CA HIS A 420 -20.65 15.42 -9.20
C HIS A 420 -21.86 16.36 -9.31
N LYS A 421 -23.08 15.87 -9.02
CA LYS A 421 -24.30 16.71 -9.01
C LYS A 421 -24.34 17.64 -7.80
N LEU A 422 -23.73 17.26 -6.69
CA LEU A 422 -23.64 18.09 -5.48
C LEU A 422 -22.63 19.24 -5.62
N ARG A 423 -21.62 19.10 -6.50
CA ARG A 423 -20.66 20.18 -6.79
C ARG A 423 -21.28 21.39 -7.49
N ARG A 424 -22.38 21.22 -8.23
CA ARG A 424 -22.99 22.30 -9.07
C ARG A 424 -23.99 23.19 -8.33
N GLY A 425 -24.30 22.90 -7.07
CA GLY A 425 -25.39 23.53 -6.35
C GLY A 425 -25.05 24.69 -5.42
N HIS A 426 -23.79 25.00 -5.13
CA HIS A 426 -23.41 26.11 -4.24
C HIS A 426 -22.34 27.01 -4.86
N PRO A 427 -22.59 28.36 -4.94
CA PRO A 427 -21.55 29.28 -5.36
C PRO A 427 -20.51 29.42 -4.25
N VAL A 428 -19.32 28.85 -4.51
CA VAL A 428 -18.15 29.08 -3.65
C VAL A 428 -17.73 30.53 -3.81
N ARG A 429 -17.86 31.35 -2.77
CA ARG A 429 -17.18 32.63 -2.70
C ARG A 429 -15.69 32.41 -2.79
N GLN A 430 -15.10 32.93 -3.86
CA GLN A 430 -13.65 33.00 -4.02
C GLN A 430 -13.07 33.85 -2.87
N GLN A 431 -12.23 33.29 -2.06
CA GLN A 431 -11.25 34.01 -1.25
C GLN A 431 -9.87 33.39 -1.41
N HIS A 432 -9.03 34.19 -2.04
CA HIS A 432 -7.57 34.22 -2.05
C HIS A 432 -6.78 32.97 -2.47
N SER A 433 -6.21 33.14 -3.65
CA SER A 433 -5.16 32.31 -4.25
C SER A 433 -3.90 32.24 -3.37
N VAL A 434 -3.57 31.03 -2.94
CA VAL A 434 -2.22 30.66 -2.50
C VAL A 434 -1.54 29.97 -3.67
N PRO A 435 -0.29 30.32 -4.05
CA PRO A 435 0.38 29.69 -5.20
C PRO A 435 0.58 28.20 -4.96
N ALA A 436 0.22 27.39 -5.95
CA ALA A 436 0.49 25.96 -5.98
C ALA A 436 2.00 25.75 -6.15
N ALA A 437 2.70 25.49 -5.05
CA ALA A 437 3.99 24.85 -5.11
C ALA A 437 3.77 23.36 -5.45
N ALA A 438 4.23 22.95 -6.61
CA ALA A 438 4.19 21.57 -7.05
C ALA A 438 4.97 20.70 -6.04
N ARG A 439 4.26 19.87 -5.28
CA ARG A 439 4.86 18.86 -4.40
C ARG A 439 5.33 17.72 -5.29
N ARG A 440 6.63 17.62 -5.48
CA ARG A 440 7.28 16.49 -6.16
C ARG A 440 7.55 15.42 -5.12
N VAL A 441 6.93 14.26 -5.28
CA VAL A 441 7.40 13.02 -4.66
C VAL A 441 8.59 12.55 -5.51
N ALA A 442 9.79 12.62 -4.97
CA ALA A 442 10.96 12.08 -5.64
C ALA A 442 11.14 10.60 -5.26
N THR A 443 10.79 9.72 -6.18
CA THR A 443 11.34 8.36 -6.19
C THR A 443 12.71 8.44 -6.84
N SER A 444 13.79 8.44 -6.05
CA SER A 444 15.14 8.45 -6.56
C SER A 444 15.75 7.06 -6.46
N THR A 445 15.86 6.39 -7.59
CA THR A 445 16.82 5.31 -7.83
C THR A 445 18.02 5.87 -8.59
N ALA A 446 18.85 6.67 -7.93
CA ALA A 446 20.14 7.04 -8.45
C ALA A 446 21.12 7.17 -7.29
N VAL A 447 21.82 6.09 -7.01
CA VAL A 447 23.00 6.09 -6.16
C VAL A 447 24.15 6.69 -6.98
N PRO A 448 24.82 7.77 -6.56
CA PRO A 448 26.06 8.19 -7.18
C PRO A 448 27.12 7.10 -6.95
N SER A 449 27.81 6.70 -8.00
CA SER A 449 28.97 5.81 -7.91
C SER A 449 30.05 6.46 -7.01
N CYS A 450 30.09 6.10 -5.76
CA CYS A 450 31.16 6.47 -4.85
C CYS A 450 32.18 5.34 -4.82
N ASN A 451 33.24 5.47 -5.61
CA ASN A 451 34.46 4.68 -5.48
C ASN A 451 35.17 5.10 -4.18
N ARG A 452 35.30 4.20 -3.27
CA ARG A 452 36.01 4.18 -1.97
C ARG A 452 35.12 4.39 -0.74
N MET A 453 34.52 3.32 -0.30
CA MET A 453 34.40 3.05 1.14
C MET A 453 34.99 1.67 1.40
N ARG A 454 35.99 1.59 2.25
CA ARG A 454 36.42 0.34 2.88
C ARG A 454 35.34 0.00 3.89
N LEU A 455 34.71 -1.13 3.71
CA LEU A 455 33.89 -1.80 4.73
C LEU A 455 34.77 -2.43 5.78
#